data_87501f04f9b5980d8216e0ca4d742a0a
#
_entry.id   87501f04f9b5980d8216e0ca4d742a0a
#
_cell.length_a   1.000
_cell.length_b   1.000
_cell.length_c   1.000
_cell.angle_alpha   90.00
_cell.angle_beta   90.00
_cell.angle_gamma   90.00
#
_symmetry.space_group_name_H-M   'P 1'
#
loop_
_entity.id
_entity.type
_entity.pdbx_description
1 polymer ?
#
loop_
_entity_poly.entity_id
_entity_poly.type
_entity_poly.pdbx_seq_one_letter_code
_entity_poly.pdbx_strand_id
1 'polypeptide(L)'
;MSDSKLHSPDTETAPMAAPAKKSHFKRFWWAYLLAFLIVATVVIVPSVLLVAVPKLAQQRLNQAKLTIDGITVTNTQTGSLVMGINSTIEADNSVHATVDAFTGTMYLADVDPPLAFAQIDFPQTSSSSLQTVNVTQKIQISDLGSFTSFNKAILSKASVNVQVKGDTHIHVSGISRAYPATFDKTVTLKGLNNFNGISISDPSISALAPKNNFNATVHLPNPSILTLDIGNTTFTNYFNGMNVGQTYINNLVLYPGDNAFPTTSDIKQLPIINALTQKPFCELKGKLPFELMGSNVVNNGQVLPYFRDALAATNQSVTIDLSEAAAKVGLPVMCITLF
;
A
#
# COMPACT_ATOMS: atom_id res chain seq x y z
N MET A 1 -85.41 85.54 -56.93
CA MET A 1 -86.00 85.08 -55.70
C MET A 1 -85.13 83.91 -55.24
N SER A 2 -84.48 84.23 -54.30
CA SER A 2 -84.16 83.80 -52.95
C SER A 2 -82.93 82.94 -52.88
N ASP A 3 -82.17 83.44 -52.31
CA ASP A 3 -81.37 83.49 -51.10
C ASP A 3 -80.32 82.37 -50.96
N SER A 4 -79.13 82.81 -51.13
CA SER A 4 -77.91 82.06 -50.80
C SER A 4 -77.65 82.24 -49.30
N LYS A 5 -77.35 81.18 -48.62
CA LYS A 5 -76.58 81.20 -47.37
C LYS A 5 -75.26 80.46 -47.50
N LEU A 6 -74.22 81.31 -47.36
CA LEU A 6 -72.84 80.81 -47.14
C LEU A 6 -72.73 79.96 -45.88
N HIS A 7 -72.09 78.86 -46.01
CA HIS A 7 -71.60 78.12 -44.84
C HIS A 7 -70.09 78.07 -44.90
N SER A 8 -69.42 78.64 -43.90
CA SER A 8 -67.94 78.59 -43.74
C SER A 8 -67.51 77.18 -43.28
N PRO A 9 -66.42 76.73 -43.76
CA PRO A 9 -65.81 75.47 -43.27
C PRO A 9 -65.05 75.73 -41.97
N ASP A 10 -65.41 75.02 -40.95
CA ASP A 10 -64.66 74.93 -39.70
C ASP A 10 -63.27 74.27 -39.94
N THR A 11 -62.24 74.98 -39.56
CA THR A 11 -60.89 74.51 -39.62
C THR A 11 -60.65 73.62 -38.39
N GLU A 12 -60.65 72.28 -38.59
CA GLU A 12 -60.31 71.27 -37.60
C GLU A 12 -58.81 71.24 -37.41
N THR A 13 -58.34 71.79 -36.31
CA THR A 13 -56.96 71.78 -35.88
C THR A 13 -56.57 70.32 -35.45
N ALA A 14 -55.81 69.64 -36.28
CA ALA A 14 -55.28 68.34 -35.91
C ALA A 14 -54.33 68.45 -34.69
N PRO A 15 -54.48 67.58 -33.67
CA PRO A 15 -53.57 67.58 -32.52
C PRO A 15 -52.13 67.27 -32.95
N MET A 16 -51.18 68.16 -32.61
CA MET A 16 -49.76 67.94 -32.74
C MET A 16 -49.39 66.67 -32.01
N ALA A 17 -48.96 65.68 -32.73
CA ALA A 17 -48.31 64.43 -32.18
C ALA A 17 -47.07 64.81 -31.37
N ALA A 18 -47.11 64.59 -30.06
CA ALA A 18 -45.98 64.76 -29.17
C ALA A 18 -44.74 63.94 -29.70
N PRO A 19 -43.50 64.47 -29.67
CA PRO A 19 -42.36 63.82 -30.14
C PRO A 19 -42.15 62.54 -29.30
N ALA A 20 -42.16 61.37 -29.94
CA ALA A 20 -41.90 60.11 -29.31
C ALA A 20 -40.51 60.14 -28.63
N LYS A 21 -40.48 60.14 -27.30
CA LYS A 21 -39.24 60.01 -26.51
C LYS A 21 -38.57 58.78 -26.95
N LYS A 22 -37.46 58.89 -27.73
CA LYS A 22 -36.61 57.77 -28.10
C LYS A 22 -36.19 57.08 -26.83
N SER A 23 -36.63 55.83 -26.64
CA SER A 23 -36.34 55.03 -25.48
C SER A 23 -34.85 55.10 -25.18
N HIS A 24 -34.47 55.48 -23.96
CA HIS A 24 -33.11 55.60 -23.46
C HIS A 24 -32.34 54.30 -23.73
N PHE A 25 -33.02 53.17 -23.75
CA PHE A 25 -32.52 51.84 -24.07
C PHE A 25 -31.99 51.73 -25.50
N LYS A 26 -32.63 52.30 -26.52
CA LYS A 26 -32.14 52.26 -27.92
C LYS A 26 -30.89 53.12 -28.17
N ARG A 27 -30.64 54.12 -27.30
CA ARG A 27 -29.48 55.00 -27.44
C ARG A 27 -28.23 54.49 -26.72
N PHE A 28 -28.41 53.72 -25.64
CA PHE A 28 -27.30 53.27 -24.80
C PHE A 28 -27.24 51.72 -24.65
N TRP A 29 -27.86 50.94 -25.58
CA TRP A 29 -27.90 49.48 -25.51
C TRP A 29 -26.50 48.87 -25.45
N TRP A 30 -25.52 49.44 -26.14
CA TRP A 30 -24.10 49.02 -26.12
C TRP A 30 -23.48 49.26 -24.74
N ALA A 31 -23.83 50.34 -24.02
CA ALA A 31 -23.34 50.63 -22.68
C ALA A 31 -23.91 49.63 -21.65
N TYR A 32 -25.19 49.23 -21.82
CA TYR A 32 -25.79 48.17 -21.01
C TYR A 32 -25.18 46.81 -21.29
N LEU A 33 -24.86 46.51 -22.57
CA LEU A 33 -24.20 45.32 -22.98
C LEU A 33 -22.78 45.26 -22.41
N LEU A 34 -22.05 46.37 -22.44
CA LEU A 34 -20.69 46.46 -21.87
C LEU A 34 -20.72 46.38 -20.35
N ALA A 35 -21.66 47.01 -19.67
CA ALA A 35 -21.86 46.90 -18.23
C ALA A 35 -22.21 45.43 -17.84
N PHE A 36 -23.12 44.79 -18.59
CA PHE A 36 -23.45 43.38 -18.38
C PHE A 36 -22.23 42.47 -18.56
N LEU A 37 -21.40 42.72 -19.59
CA LEU A 37 -20.20 41.95 -19.88
C LEU A 37 -19.16 42.12 -18.76
N ILE A 38 -18.98 43.33 -18.22
CA ILE A 38 -18.11 43.59 -17.07
C ILE A 38 -18.62 42.86 -15.83
N VAL A 39 -19.93 43.00 -15.51
CA VAL A 39 -20.52 42.30 -14.36
C VAL A 39 -20.45 40.78 -14.51
N ALA A 40 -20.72 40.25 -15.71
CA ALA A 40 -20.61 38.84 -15.99
C ALA A 40 -19.14 38.33 -15.80
N THR A 41 -18.16 39.09 -16.29
CA THR A 41 -16.74 38.76 -16.11
C THR A 41 -16.34 38.79 -14.64
N VAL A 42 -16.74 39.79 -13.87
CA VAL A 42 -16.46 39.93 -12.44
C VAL A 42 -17.09 38.80 -11.61
N VAL A 43 -18.19 38.22 -12.06
CA VAL A 43 -18.86 37.11 -11.35
C VAL A 43 -18.36 35.74 -11.84
N ILE A 44 -18.26 35.56 -13.16
CA ILE A 44 -17.89 34.25 -13.76
C ILE A 44 -16.43 33.91 -13.49
N VAL A 45 -15.49 34.84 -13.71
CA VAL A 45 -14.06 34.54 -13.57
C VAL A 45 -13.70 34.12 -12.13
N PRO A 46 -14.09 34.83 -11.06
CA PRO A 46 -13.85 34.34 -9.70
C PRO A 46 -14.55 33.02 -9.40
N SER A 47 -15.78 32.83 -9.88
CA SER A 47 -16.52 31.57 -9.65
C SER A 47 -15.80 30.39 -10.28
N VAL A 48 -15.27 30.54 -11.49
CA VAL A 48 -14.48 29.50 -12.16
C VAL A 48 -13.19 29.25 -11.40
N LEU A 49 -12.42 30.29 -11.08
CA LEU A 49 -11.11 30.15 -10.41
C LEU A 49 -11.22 29.67 -8.96
N LEU A 50 -12.27 30.02 -8.24
CA LEU A 50 -12.39 29.68 -6.81
C LEU A 50 -13.19 28.40 -6.55
N VAL A 51 -14.03 27.96 -7.48
CA VAL A 51 -14.91 26.81 -7.30
C VAL A 51 -14.67 25.72 -8.34
N ALA A 52 -14.66 26.05 -9.62
CA ALA A 52 -14.59 25.05 -10.67
C ALA A 52 -13.18 24.44 -10.79
N VAL A 53 -12.14 25.29 -10.81
CA VAL A 53 -10.75 24.82 -10.95
C VAL A 53 -10.32 23.92 -9.78
N PRO A 54 -10.49 24.26 -8.50
CA PRO A 54 -10.09 23.38 -7.41
C PRO A 54 -10.86 22.06 -7.39
N LYS A 55 -12.18 22.08 -7.70
CA LYS A 55 -12.95 20.84 -7.82
C LYS A 55 -12.44 19.95 -8.92
N LEU A 56 -12.12 20.53 -10.09
CA LEU A 56 -11.58 19.78 -11.22
C LEU A 56 -10.19 19.23 -10.89
N ALA A 57 -9.31 20.03 -10.27
CA ALA A 57 -7.98 19.60 -9.85
C ALA A 57 -8.05 18.43 -8.87
N GLN A 58 -8.89 18.52 -7.84
CA GLN A 58 -9.12 17.40 -6.90
C GLN A 58 -9.69 16.17 -7.59
N GLN A 59 -10.64 16.33 -8.50
CA GLN A 59 -11.21 15.22 -9.26
C GLN A 59 -10.14 14.52 -10.11
N ARG A 60 -9.26 15.26 -10.78
CA ARG A 60 -8.16 14.70 -11.58
C ARG A 60 -7.14 13.98 -10.71
N LEU A 61 -6.80 14.52 -9.54
CA LEU A 61 -5.97 13.85 -8.56
C LEU A 61 -6.60 12.51 -8.11
N ASN A 62 -7.90 12.51 -7.85
CA ASN A 62 -8.63 11.30 -7.46
C ASN A 62 -8.71 10.26 -8.58
N GLN A 63 -8.74 10.68 -9.85
CA GLN A 63 -8.79 9.79 -11.02
C GLN A 63 -7.41 9.23 -11.39
N ALA A 64 -6.32 9.91 -11.00
CA ALA A 64 -4.98 9.39 -11.27
C ALA A 64 -4.80 8.00 -10.66
N LYS A 65 -4.31 7.06 -11.47
CA LYS A 65 -4.05 5.69 -11.04
C LYS A 65 -2.64 5.58 -10.49
N LEU A 66 -2.52 5.08 -9.28
CA LEU A 66 -1.25 4.78 -8.63
C LEU A 66 -1.03 3.26 -8.66
N THR A 67 0.08 2.83 -9.24
CA THR A 67 0.55 1.45 -9.21
C THR A 67 1.86 1.40 -8.43
N ILE A 68 1.98 0.49 -7.48
CA ILE A 68 3.23 0.24 -6.76
C ILE A 68 3.93 -0.92 -7.46
N ASP A 69 5.13 -0.66 -7.97
CA ASP A 69 5.92 -1.61 -8.76
C ASP A 69 6.88 -2.41 -7.88
N GLY A 70 7.31 -1.85 -6.76
CA GLY A 70 8.18 -2.50 -5.79
C GLY A 70 8.32 -1.72 -4.49
N ILE A 71 8.50 -2.44 -3.40
CA ILE A 71 8.81 -1.87 -2.09
C ILE A 71 10.02 -2.59 -1.52
N THR A 72 11.02 -1.83 -1.08
CA THR A 72 12.20 -2.36 -0.39
C THR A 72 12.22 -1.86 1.05
N VAL A 73 12.44 -2.77 1.98
CA VAL A 73 12.60 -2.48 3.41
C VAL A 73 13.97 -2.98 3.82
N THR A 74 14.88 -2.06 4.11
CA THR A 74 16.29 -2.35 4.42
C THR A 74 16.74 -1.61 5.67
N ASN A 75 17.94 -1.96 6.15
CA ASN A 75 18.54 -1.34 7.34
C ASN A 75 17.54 -1.28 8.52
N THR A 76 16.86 -2.38 8.75
CA THR A 76 15.82 -2.49 9.78
C THR A 76 16.42 -2.41 11.18
N GLN A 77 15.85 -1.55 12.02
CA GLN A 77 16.22 -1.30 13.41
C GLN A 77 14.96 -1.26 14.27
N THR A 78 15.11 -1.29 15.60
CA THR A 78 13.96 -1.29 16.52
C THR A 78 13.00 -0.10 16.31
N GLY A 79 13.53 1.10 16.05
CA GLY A 79 12.74 2.33 15.92
C GLY A 79 12.76 2.96 14.54
N SER A 80 13.44 2.35 13.56
CA SER A 80 13.53 2.92 12.21
C SER A 80 13.91 1.87 11.17
N LEU A 81 13.68 2.21 9.90
CA LEU A 81 14.10 1.42 8.73
C LEU A 81 14.32 2.36 7.54
N VAL A 82 14.92 1.86 6.49
CA VAL A 82 14.94 2.53 5.19
C VAL A 82 13.91 1.87 4.29
N MET A 83 12.97 2.66 3.78
CA MET A 83 11.94 2.21 2.86
C MET A 83 12.16 2.84 1.48
N GLY A 84 12.23 2.00 0.46
CA GLY A 84 12.18 2.41 -0.94
C GLY A 84 10.84 2.03 -1.54
N ILE A 85 10.20 2.94 -2.26
CA ILE A 85 8.97 2.68 -3.02
C ILE A 85 9.21 3.08 -4.46
N ASN A 86 9.03 2.14 -5.36
CA ASN A 86 8.97 2.38 -6.79
C ASN A 86 7.50 2.36 -7.19
N SER A 87 7.03 3.44 -7.80
CA SER A 87 5.63 3.57 -8.19
C SER A 87 5.50 4.26 -9.54
N THR A 88 4.40 3.94 -10.22
CA THR A 88 4.00 4.55 -11.48
C THR A 88 2.65 5.22 -11.30
N ILE A 89 2.58 6.49 -11.69
CA ILE A 89 1.36 7.29 -11.70
C ILE A 89 0.92 7.45 -13.16
N GLU A 90 -0.30 7.03 -13.45
CA GLU A 90 -0.99 7.28 -14.73
C GLU A 90 -2.02 8.38 -14.51
N ALA A 91 -1.88 9.50 -15.21
CA ALA A 91 -2.80 10.64 -15.13
C ALA A 91 -3.27 11.07 -16.52
N ASP A 92 -4.46 11.68 -16.59
CA ASP A 92 -4.93 12.34 -17.81
C ASP A 92 -4.10 13.61 -18.07
N ASN A 93 -3.42 13.63 -19.22
CA ASN A 93 -2.52 14.71 -19.62
C ASN A 93 -3.24 15.93 -20.24
N SER A 94 -4.58 15.97 -20.15
CA SER A 94 -5.38 17.09 -20.72
C SER A 94 -5.14 18.43 -20.02
N VAL A 95 -4.63 18.41 -18.78
CA VAL A 95 -4.30 19.60 -17.99
C VAL A 95 -2.89 19.44 -17.41
N HIS A 96 -2.01 20.38 -17.74
CA HIS A 96 -0.69 20.43 -17.12
C HIS A 96 -0.80 21.02 -15.71
N ALA A 97 -0.46 20.22 -14.72
CA ALA A 97 -0.47 20.62 -13.33
C ALA A 97 0.77 20.05 -12.59
N THR A 98 1.10 20.66 -11.47
CA THR A 98 2.16 20.19 -10.56
C THR A 98 1.53 19.99 -9.18
N VAL A 99 1.83 18.86 -8.56
CA VAL A 99 1.46 18.57 -7.17
C VAL A 99 2.69 18.84 -6.31
N ASP A 100 2.56 19.69 -5.30
CA ASP A 100 3.66 20.01 -4.40
C ASP A 100 4.09 18.79 -3.59
N ALA A 101 5.34 18.82 -3.12
CA ALA A 101 5.84 17.83 -2.16
C ALA A 101 4.98 17.83 -0.89
N PHE A 102 4.69 16.66 -0.34
CA PHE A 102 3.87 16.52 0.86
C PHE A 102 4.25 15.26 1.65
N THR A 103 3.94 15.27 2.94
CA THR A 103 4.05 14.09 3.79
C THR A 103 2.74 13.32 3.77
N GLY A 104 2.80 12.06 3.36
CA GLY A 104 1.67 11.13 3.39
C GLY A 104 1.74 10.22 4.62
N THR A 105 0.63 10.06 5.33
CA THR A 105 0.48 9.05 6.39
C THR A 105 -0.08 7.77 5.79
N MET A 106 0.58 6.66 6.08
CA MET A 106 0.20 5.32 5.62
C MET A 106 -0.65 4.63 6.68
N TYR A 107 -1.78 4.09 6.27
CA TYR A 107 -2.73 3.40 7.15
C TYR A 107 -2.94 1.97 6.70
N LEU A 108 -3.04 1.06 7.67
CA LEU A 108 -3.63 -0.26 7.46
C LEU A 108 -5.15 -0.09 7.37
N ALA A 109 -5.69 -0.20 6.16
CA ALA A 109 -7.11 0.06 5.89
C ALA A 109 -8.01 -1.15 6.11
N ASP A 110 -7.45 -2.33 6.40
CA ASP A 110 -8.18 -3.57 6.64
C ASP A 110 -8.79 -3.66 8.06
N VAL A 111 -8.63 -2.63 8.87
CA VAL A 111 -9.14 -2.52 10.25
C VAL A 111 -9.96 -1.24 10.40
N ASP A 112 -10.89 -1.23 11.33
CA ASP A 112 -11.74 -0.07 11.63
C ASP A 112 -11.57 0.31 13.10
N PRO A 113 -11.13 1.55 13.41
CA PRO A 113 -10.64 2.58 12.49
C PRO A 113 -9.29 2.20 11.83
N PRO A 114 -8.96 2.76 10.63
CA PRO A 114 -7.68 2.52 9.97
C PRO A 114 -6.50 2.92 10.85
N LEU A 115 -5.48 2.04 10.94
CA LEU A 115 -4.31 2.23 11.81
C LEU A 115 -3.17 2.90 11.06
N ALA A 116 -2.77 4.10 11.50
CA ALA A 116 -1.58 4.78 10.99
C ALA A 116 -0.31 4.05 11.47
N PHE A 117 0.55 3.63 10.52
CA PHE A 117 1.75 2.86 10.87
C PHE A 117 3.07 3.48 10.40
N ALA A 118 3.05 4.38 9.41
CA ALA A 118 4.24 5.05 8.91
C ALA A 118 3.89 6.38 8.24
N GLN A 119 4.91 7.23 8.09
CA GLN A 119 4.83 8.46 7.29
C GLN A 119 5.91 8.42 6.22
N ILE A 120 5.59 8.98 5.05
CA ILE A 120 6.48 9.02 3.90
C ILE A 120 6.38 10.38 3.21
N ASP A 121 7.53 10.95 2.84
CA ASP A 121 7.59 12.22 2.12
C ASP A 121 7.60 11.96 0.62
N PHE A 122 6.61 12.49 -0.06
CA PHE A 122 6.49 12.43 -1.52
C PHE A 122 7.11 13.68 -2.12
N PRO A 123 7.95 13.53 -3.17
CA PRO A 123 8.50 14.68 -3.87
C PRO A 123 7.42 15.39 -4.70
N GLN A 124 7.73 16.60 -5.12
CA GLN A 124 6.90 17.30 -6.10
C GLN A 124 6.78 16.47 -7.38
N THR A 125 5.56 16.37 -7.92
CA THR A 125 5.27 15.61 -9.14
C THR A 125 4.53 16.48 -10.15
N SER A 126 4.77 16.26 -11.44
CA SER A 126 4.05 16.94 -12.53
C SER A 126 3.02 15.99 -13.15
N SER A 127 1.93 16.55 -13.70
CA SER A 127 1.00 15.76 -14.49
C SER A 127 1.62 15.41 -15.84
N SER A 128 2.11 14.18 -15.96
CA SER A 128 2.42 13.55 -17.25
C SER A 128 1.53 12.32 -17.41
N SER A 129 1.31 11.87 -18.63
CA SER A 129 0.46 10.70 -18.90
C SER A 129 0.96 9.45 -18.17
N LEU A 130 2.26 9.33 -18.01
CA LEU A 130 2.93 8.28 -17.26
C LEU A 130 4.14 8.88 -16.53
N GLN A 131 4.19 8.73 -15.23
CA GLN A 131 5.32 9.20 -14.41
C GLN A 131 5.74 8.15 -13.41
N THR A 132 7.04 7.84 -13.39
CA THR A 132 7.65 7.03 -12.34
C THR A 132 8.04 7.93 -11.17
N VAL A 133 7.60 7.57 -9.97
CA VAL A 133 7.95 8.24 -8.71
C VAL A 133 8.64 7.25 -7.81
N ASN A 134 9.94 7.45 -7.62
CA ASN A 134 10.76 6.63 -6.75
C ASN A 134 11.13 7.43 -5.51
N VAL A 135 10.84 6.87 -4.35
CA VAL A 135 11.14 7.47 -3.05
C VAL A 135 11.97 6.48 -2.26
N THR A 136 13.09 6.94 -1.70
CA THR A 136 13.88 6.15 -0.74
C THR A 136 14.21 7.04 0.44
N GLN A 137 13.73 6.67 1.62
CA GLN A 137 13.92 7.49 2.81
C GLN A 137 13.97 6.65 4.09
N LYS A 138 14.52 7.25 5.14
CA LYS A 138 14.49 6.67 6.48
C LYS A 138 13.12 6.93 7.10
N ILE A 139 12.42 5.86 7.46
CA ILE A 139 11.13 5.90 8.17
C ILE A 139 11.41 5.76 9.66
N GLN A 140 10.81 6.63 10.46
CA GLN A 140 10.78 6.49 11.94
C GLN A 140 9.50 5.75 12.31
N ILE A 141 9.64 4.71 13.13
CA ILE A 141 8.51 3.95 13.69
C ILE A 141 8.02 4.70 14.92
N SER A 142 7.01 5.54 14.76
CA SER A 142 6.44 6.34 15.84
C SER A 142 5.50 5.54 16.74
N ASP A 143 4.80 4.55 16.16
CA ASP A 143 3.91 3.62 16.85
C ASP A 143 4.29 2.18 16.50
N LEU A 144 4.99 1.54 17.41
CA LEU A 144 5.43 0.16 17.27
C LEU A 144 4.25 -0.83 17.20
N GLY A 145 3.15 -0.55 17.91
CA GLY A 145 1.96 -1.40 17.92
C GLY A 145 1.26 -1.43 16.56
N SER A 146 1.02 -0.26 16.00
CA SER A 146 0.42 -0.13 14.65
C SER A 146 1.33 -0.70 13.58
N PHE A 147 2.64 -0.46 13.65
CA PHE A 147 3.63 -1.03 12.72
C PHE A 147 3.70 -2.56 12.84
N THR A 148 3.63 -3.11 14.06
CA THR A 148 3.55 -4.57 14.29
C THR A 148 2.26 -5.14 13.68
N SER A 149 1.13 -4.46 13.83
CA SER A 149 -0.14 -4.89 13.24
C SER A 149 -0.10 -4.93 11.72
N PHE A 150 0.54 -3.94 11.09
CA PHE A 150 0.79 -3.94 9.66
C PHE A 150 1.67 -5.14 9.24
N ASN A 151 2.78 -5.39 9.96
CA ASN A 151 3.65 -6.54 9.66
C ASN A 151 2.94 -7.89 9.84
N LYS A 152 2.09 -8.03 10.87
CA LYS A 152 1.23 -9.22 11.04
C LYS A 152 0.31 -9.40 9.84
N ALA A 153 -0.34 -8.33 9.36
CA ALA A 153 -1.22 -8.40 8.21
C ALA A 153 -0.46 -8.82 6.94
N ILE A 154 0.69 -8.20 6.65
CA ILE A 154 1.52 -8.53 5.48
C ILE A 154 2.01 -9.97 5.51
N LEU A 155 2.43 -10.49 6.68
CA LEU A 155 2.92 -11.86 6.79
C LEU A 155 1.78 -12.88 6.68
N SER A 156 0.62 -12.61 7.27
CA SER A 156 -0.45 -13.60 7.41
C SER A 156 -1.46 -13.62 6.26
N LYS A 157 -1.76 -12.46 5.65
CA LYS A 157 -2.82 -12.35 4.65
C LYS A 157 -2.28 -12.52 3.23
N ALA A 158 -3.15 -12.97 2.32
CA ALA A 158 -2.86 -13.02 0.88
C ALA A 158 -2.84 -11.62 0.25
N SER A 159 -3.58 -10.67 0.81
CA SER A 159 -3.59 -9.26 0.39
C SER A 159 -3.86 -8.33 1.56
N VAL A 160 -3.34 -7.11 1.47
CA VAL A 160 -3.46 -6.06 2.49
C VAL A 160 -3.76 -4.74 1.80
N ASN A 161 -4.77 -4.01 2.30
CA ASN A 161 -5.10 -2.68 1.80
C ASN A 161 -4.33 -1.62 2.60
N VAL A 162 -3.54 -0.83 1.89
CA VAL A 162 -2.79 0.30 2.44
C VAL A 162 -3.37 1.59 1.87
N GLN A 163 -3.83 2.46 2.75
CA GLN A 163 -4.30 3.80 2.39
C GLN A 163 -3.21 4.82 2.70
N VAL A 164 -2.98 5.74 1.78
CA VAL A 164 -2.07 6.87 1.95
C VAL A 164 -2.89 8.15 1.92
N LYS A 165 -2.79 8.97 2.97
CA LYS A 165 -3.44 10.28 3.08
C LYS A 165 -2.44 11.38 3.36
N GLY A 166 -2.61 12.53 2.70
CA GLY A 166 -1.81 13.72 2.94
C GLY A 166 -2.41 14.94 2.25
N ASP A 167 -2.14 16.12 2.79
CA ASP A 167 -2.58 17.37 2.20
C ASP A 167 -1.45 17.99 1.37
N THR A 168 -1.81 18.53 0.22
CA THR A 168 -0.88 19.12 -0.73
C THR A 168 -1.52 20.31 -1.44
N HIS A 169 -0.77 20.92 -2.37
CA HIS A 169 -1.28 21.95 -3.25
C HIS A 169 -1.06 21.58 -4.71
N ILE A 170 -1.99 21.98 -5.56
CA ILE A 170 -1.93 21.76 -7.00
C ILE A 170 -1.75 23.12 -7.69
N HIS A 171 -0.73 23.21 -8.53
CA HIS A 171 -0.50 24.34 -9.42
C HIS A 171 -0.92 23.97 -10.84
N VAL A 172 -1.90 24.68 -11.36
CA VAL A 172 -2.39 24.49 -12.74
C VAL A 172 -1.64 25.46 -13.65
N SER A 173 -1.08 24.97 -14.76
CA SER A 173 -0.34 25.80 -15.71
C SER A 173 -1.21 26.96 -16.23
N GLY A 174 -0.62 28.16 -16.24
CA GLY A 174 -1.33 29.40 -16.63
C GLY A 174 -2.14 30.05 -15.53
N ILE A 175 -2.19 29.48 -14.32
CA ILE A 175 -2.86 30.06 -13.14
C ILE A 175 -1.85 30.23 -12.02
N SER A 176 -1.65 31.46 -11.55
CA SER A 176 -0.66 31.77 -10.50
C SER A 176 -1.04 31.28 -9.10
N ARG A 177 -2.28 30.83 -8.91
CA ARG A 177 -2.80 30.40 -7.61
C ARG A 177 -2.57 28.90 -7.39
N ALA A 178 -2.07 28.55 -6.20
CA ALA A 178 -2.06 27.17 -5.72
C ALA A 178 -3.44 26.81 -5.12
N TYR A 179 -3.89 25.59 -5.37
CA TYR A 179 -5.17 25.08 -4.88
C TYR A 179 -4.93 23.95 -3.87
N PRO A 180 -5.51 24.05 -2.65
CA PRO A 180 -5.40 22.96 -1.69
C PRO A 180 -6.07 21.71 -2.23
N ALA A 181 -5.45 20.56 -2.01
CA ALA A 181 -5.93 19.25 -2.41
C ALA A 181 -5.54 18.20 -1.38
N THR A 182 -6.36 17.18 -1.22
CA THR A 182 -6.07 16.03 -0.37
C THR A 182 -5.75 14.83 -1.24
N PHE A 183 -4.55 14.27 -1.04
CA PHE A 183 -4.18 12.98 -1.60
C PHE A 183 -4.77 11.89 -0.72
N ASP A 184 -5.63 11.06 -1.27
CA ASP A 184 -6.24 9.90 -0.59
C ASP A 184 -6.31 8.73 -1.57
N LYS A 185 -5.41 7.77 -1.40
CA LYS A 185 -5.31 6.60 -2.28
C LYS A 185 -5.19 5.33 -1.46
N THR A 186 -5.96 4.33 -1.85
CA THR A 186 -5.85 2.97 -1.31
C THR A 186 -5.26 2.06 -2.36
N VAL A 187 -4.23 1.33 -1.99
CA VAL A 187 -3.54 0.34 -2.82
C VAL A 187 -3.63 -1.02 -2.15
N THR A 188 -3.99 -2.04 -2.92
CA THR A 188 -3.96 -3.43 -2.45
C THR A 188 -2.60 -4.04 -2.74
N LEU A 189 -1.86 -4.41 -1.71
CA LEU A 189 -0.59 -5.10 -1.78
C LEU A 189 -0.82 -6.61 -1.62
N LYS A 190 -0.10 -7.43 -2.39
CA LYS A 190 -0.02 -8.87 -2.09
C LYS A 190 0.78 -9.06 -0.81
N GLY A 191 0.27 -9.85 0.12
CA GLY A 191 0.97 -10.27 1.33
C GLY A 191 1.71 -11.57 1.11
N LEU A 192 2.37 -12.07 2.17
CA LEU A 192 3.17 -13.29 2.15
C LEU A 192 2.32 -14.57 2.37
N ASN A 193 1.05 -14.42 2.70
CA ASN A 193 0.09 -15.53 2.84
C ASN A 193 0.61 -16.67 3.71
N ASN A 194 1.16 -16.36 4.87
CA ASN A 194 1.80 -17.32 5.79
C ASN A 194 2.90 -18.18 5.13
N PHE A 195 3.61 -17.63 4.16
CA PHE A 195 4.58 -18.40 3.36
C PHE A 195 3.98 -19.72 2.79
N ASN A 196 2.73 -19.66 2.35
CA ASN A 196 2.05 -20.81 1.77
C ASN A 196 2.90 -21.40 0.63
N GLY A 197 3.21 -22.70 0.72
CA GLY A 197 4.15 -23.37 -0.18
C GLY A 197 5.57 -23.48 0.38
N ILE A 198 5.80 -23.11 1.65
CA ILE A 198 7.08 -23.38 2.33
C ILE A 198 7.47 -24.86 2.19
N SER A 199 8.73 -25.12 1.85
CA SER A 199 9.26 -26.48 1.75
C SER A 199 10.69 -26.56 2.27
N ILE A 200 11.12 -27.77 2.57
CA ILE A 200 12.47 -28.08 3.08
C ILE A 200 13.13 -29.06 2.13
N SER A 201 14.37 -28.76 1.75
CA SER A 201 15.22 -29.67 0.99
C SER A 201 16.55 -29.97 1.72
N ASP A 202 17.23 -31.01 1.27
CA ASP A 202 18.56 -31.39 1.71
C ASP A 202 18.71 -31.57 3.24
N PRO A 203 17.75 -32.25 3.93
CA PRO A 203 17.88 -32.47 5.35
C PRO A 203 19.09 -33.32 5.70
N SER A 204 19.82 -32.90 6.71
CA SER A 204 21.04 -33.60 7.20
C SER A 204 21.00 -33.65 8.73
N ILE A 205 21.29 -34.83 9.28
CA ILE A 205 21.28 -35.10 10.71
C ILE A 205 22.70 -35.35 11.19
N SER A 206 23.09 -34.70 12.31
CA SER A 206 24.34 -34.95 13.01
C SER A 206 24.04 -35.59 14.38
N ALA A 207 23.89 -36.91 14.41
CA ALA A 207 23.39 -37.65 15.59
C ALA A 207 24.21 -37.45 16.88
N LEU A 208 25.50 -37.15 16.76
CA LEU A 208 26.42 -36.97 17.89
C LEU A 208 26.61 -35.50 18.32
N ALA A 209 26.15 -34.57 17.54
CA ALA A 209 26.31 -33.15 17.84
C ALA A 209 25.27 -32.68 18.89
N PRO A 210 25.70 -32.01 19.97
CA PRO A 210 24.78 -31.52 21.00
C PRO A 210 24.00 -30.26 20.54
N LYS A 211 24.53 -29.56 19.55
CA LYS A 211 23.94 -28.37 18.90
C LYS A 211 24.18 -28.41 17.41
N ASN A 212 23.42 -27.62 16.66
CA ASN A 212 23.45 -27.59 15.19
C ASN A 212 23.38 -29.03 14.61
N ASN A 213 22.54 -29.84 15.22
CA ASN A 213 22.42 -31.27 14.94
C ASN A 213 21.49 -31.59 13.77
N PHE A 214 20.86 -30.59 13.22
CA PHE A 214 20.05 -30.70 12.00
C PHE A 214 20.31 -29.49 11.08
N ASN A 215 20.57 -29.77 9.82
CA ASN A 215 20.74 -28.75 8.79
C ASN A 215 19.82 -29.05 7.61
N ALA A 216 19.34 -28.02 6.94
CA ALA A 216 18.49 -28.13 5.76
C ALA A 216 18.49 -26.79 4.97
N THR A 217 17.88 -26.81 3.80
CA THR A 217 17.56 -25.61 3.04
C THR A 217 16.05 -25.36 3.13
N VAL A 218 15.65 -24.19 3.63
CA VAL A 218 14.25 -23.76 3.62
C VAL A 218 13.98 -22.95 2.35
N HIS A 219 12.89 -23.28 1.68
CA HIS A 219 12.36 -22.53 0.53
C HIS A 219 11.17 -21.71 0.99
N LEU A 220 11.28 -20.37 0.91
CA LEU A 220 10.27 -19.42 1.33
C LEU A 220 9.72 -18.68 0.11
N PRO A 221 8.48 -18.96 -0.35
CA PRO A 221 7.88 -18.22 -1.43
C PRO A 221 7.43 -16.84 -0.94
N ASN A 222 7.73 -15.82 -1.75
CA ASN A 222 7.25 -14.46 -1.57
C ASN A 222 6.43 -14.03 -2.80
N PRO A 223 5.11 -14.15 -2.78
CA PRO A 223 4.25 -13.75 -3.88
C PRO A 223 4.06 -12.24 -3.99
N SER A 224 4.63 -11.47 -3.07
CA SER A 224 4.49 -10.02 -3.02
C SER A 224 5.57 -9.30 -3.84
N ILE A 225 5.44 -7.98 -3.93
CA ILE A 225 6.44 -7.08 -4.52
C ILE A 225 7.43 -6.54 -3.47
N LEU A 226 7.39 -7.09 -2.25
CA LEU A 226 8.19 -6.61 -1.12
C LEU A 226 9.56 -7.30 -1.09
N THR A 227 10.61 -6.51 -0.95
CA THR A 227 11.91 -6.99 -0.49
C THR A 227 12.07 -6.61 0.98
N LEU A 228 12.27 -7.62 1.84
CA LEU A 228 12.30 -7.44 3.30
C LEU A 228 13.64 -7.92 3.87
N ASP A 229 14.43 -7.00 4.40
CA ASP A 229 15.62 -7.30 5.20
C ASP A 229 15.18 -7.57 6.65
N ILE A 230 14.97 -8.84 6.96
CA ILE A 230 14.50 -9.30 8.28
C ILE A 230 15.67 -9.54 9.23
N GLY A 231 16.80 -10.02 8.72
CA GLY A 231 18.01 -10.30 9.51
C GLY A 231 18.04 -11.73 10.05
N ASN A 232 18.65 -11.91 11.22
CA ASN A 232 18.79 -13.22 11.86
C ASN A 232 17.52 -13.60 12.57
N THR A 233 16.89 -14.69 12.13
CA THR A 233 15.62 -15.18 12.68
C THR A 233 15.81 -16.50 13.42
N THR A 234 15.09 -16.62 14.53
CA THR A 234 15.00 -17.86 15.32
C THR A 234 13.55 -18.32 15.34
N PHE A 235 13.33 -19.57 15.03
CA PHE A 235 12.03 -20.23 15.14
C PHE A 235 12.06 -21.30 16.23
N THR A 236 10.99 -21.42 16.99
CA THR A 236 10.75 -22.58 17.84
C THR A 236 10.03 -23.64 17.03
N ASN A 237 10.56 -24.86 17.04
CA ASN A 237 10.01 -25.99 16.33
C ASN A 237 9.10 -26.79 17.24
N TYR A 238 7.93 -27.12 16.74
CA TYR A 238 6.99 -28.00 17.41
C TYR A 238 6.75 -29.25 16.55
N PHE A 239 6.69 -30.36 17.21
CA PHE A 239 6.28 -31.65 16.64
C PHE A 239 5.22 -32.28 17.56
N ASN A 240 4.04 -32.58 17.01
CA ASN A 240 2.90 -33.10 17.77
C ASN A 240 2.61 -32.25 19.03
N GLY A 241 2.63 -30.91 18.89
CA GLY A 241 2.39 -29.95 19.97
C GLY A 241 3.53 -29.79 21.00
N MET A 242 4.61 -30.59 20.89
CA MET A 242 5.76 -30.49 21.80
C MET A 242 6.86 -29.63 21.20
N ASN A 243 7.47 -28.78 22.02
CA ASN A 243 8.68 -28.05 21.64
C ASN A 243 9.86 -29.02 21.49
N VAL A 244 10.32 -29.19 20.26
CA VAL A 244 11.42 -30.09 19.89
C VAL A 244 12.72 -29.34 19.57
N GLY A 245 12.78 -28.01 19.76
CA GLY A 245 14.02 -27.27 19.60
C GLY A 245 13.85 -25.96 18.84
N GLN A 246 14.97 -25.46 18.28
CA GLN A 246 15.01 -24.18 17.58
C GLN A 246 15.69 -24.33 16.21
N THR A 247 15.24 -23.51 15.25
CA THR A 247 15.86 -23.36 13.92
C THR A 247 16.30 -21.92 13.74
N TYR A 248 17.47 -21.76 13.16
CA TYR A 248 18.10 -20.47 12.89
C TYR A 248 18.23 -20.26 11.38
N ILE A 249 17.81 -19.06 10.94
CA ILE A 249 18.07 -18.57 9.58
C ILE A 249 18.83 -17.27 9.72
N ASN A 250 20.06 -17.25 9.23
CA ASN A 250 20.92 -16.07 9.31
C ASN A 250 20.75 -15.20 8.07
N ASN A 251 20.77 -13.88 8.27
CA ASN A 251 20.71 -12.88 7.19
C ASN A 251 19.53 -13.10 6.22
N LEU A 252 18.34 -13.29 6.79
CA LEU A 252 17.13 -13.48 6.02
C LEU A 252 16.76 -12.18 5.29
N VAL A 253 17.00 -12.14 3.99
CA VAL A 253 16.52 -11.09 3.08
C VAL A 253 15.57 -11.74 2.09
N LEU A 254 14.29 -11.44 2.24
CA LEU A 254 13.22 -12.04 1.44
C LEU A 254 12.98 -11.19 0.19
N TYR A 255 13.30 -11.73 -0.99
CA TYR A 255 13.05 -11.11 -2.30
C TYR A 255 11.72 -11.57 -2.89
N PRO A 256 11.08 -10.82 -3.80
CA PRO A 256 9.95 -11.32 -4.58
C PRO A 256 10.31 -12.63 -5.32
N GLY A 257 9.38 -13.59 -5.32
CA GLY A 257 9.58 -14.92 -5.90
C GLY A 257 10.06 -15.96 -4.90
N ASP A 258 10.76 -16.98 -5.37
CA ASP A 258 11.22 -18.09 -4.54
C ASP A 258 12.59 -17.77 -3.91
N ASN A 259 12.71 -18.02 -2.61
CA ASN A 259 13.92 -17.78 -1.83
C ASN A 259 14.37 -19.07 -1.17
N ALA A 260 15.68 -19.33 -1.16
CA ALA A 260 16.26 -20.49 -0.52
C ALA A 260 17.33 -20.07 0.50
N PHE A 261 17.19 -20.55 1.74
CA PHE A 261 18.09 -20.20 2.84
C PHE A 261 18.62 -21.44 3.52
N PRO A 262 19.93 -21.55 3.75
CA PRO A 262 20.49 -22.57 4.62
C PRO A 262 20.01 -22.34 6.06
N THR A 263 19.62 -23.42 6.71
CA THR A 263 19.18 -23.41 8.12
C THR A 263 20.01 -24.34 8.95
N THR A 264 20.21 -23.96 10.20
CA THR A 264 20.76 -24.83 11.23
C THR A 264 19.78 -24.94 12.38
N SER A 265 19.72 -26.10 13.03
CA SER A 265 18.76 -26.33 14.11
C SER A 265 19.36 -27.10 15.26
N ASP A 266 18.92 -26.72 16.46
CA ASP A 266 19.13 -27.48 17.69
C ASP A 266 17.87 -28.31 17.96
N ILE A 267 17.85 -29.58 17.60
CA ILE A 267 16.69 -30.47 17.70
C ILE A 267 16.84 -31.46 18.85
N LYS A 268 15.83 -31.61 19.65
CA LYS A 268 15.71 -32.74 20.59
C LYS A 268 15.42 -33.99 19.79
N GLN A 269 16.43 -34.83 19.62
CA GLN A 269 16.38 -35.97 18.68
C GLN A 269 15.45 -37.10 19.14
N LEU A 270 15.32 -37.35 20.44
CA LEU A 270 14.57 -38.49 20.96
C LEU A 270 13.08 -38.50 20.54
N PRO A 271 12.29 -37.38 20.62
CA PRO A 271 10.94 -37.36 20.11
C PRO A 271 10.83 -37.70 18.62
N ILE A 272 11.82 -37.28 17.82
CA ILE A 272 11.82 -37.50 16.37
C ILE A 272 12.17 -38.95 16.06
N ILE A 273 13.18 -39.54 16.75
CA ILE A 273 13.52 -40.96 16.62
C ILE A 273 12.30 -41.81 16.98
N ASN A 274 11.61 -41.53 18.08
CA ASN A 274 10.40 -42.23 18.45
C ASN A 274 9.33 -42.13 17.37
N ALA A 275 9.16 -40.96 16.77
CA ALA A 275 8.22 -40.79 15.68
C ALA A 275 8.54 -41.61 14.43
N LEU A 276 9.83 -41.77 14.10
CA LEU A 276 10.26 -42.60 12.98
C LEU A 276 10.00 -44.09 13.19
N THR A 277 9.85 -44.53 14.45
CA THR A 277 9.78 -45.97 14.83
C THR A 277 8.44 -46.38 15.47
N GLN A 278 7.64 -45.45 15.95
CA GLN A 278 6.39 -45.73 16.68
C GLN A 278 5.17 -45.15 15.96
N LYS A 279 4.05 -45.87 16.08
CA LYS A 279 2.76 -45.36 15.58
C LYS A 279 2.28 -44.12 16.35
N PRO A 280 1.54 -43.22 15.68
CA PRO A 280 1.09 -43.34 14.28
C PRO A 280 2.13 -42.83 13.24
N PHE A 281 3.18 -42.13 13.67
CA PHE A 281 4.06 -41.34 12.78
C PHE A 281 5.01 -42.23 11.94
N CYS A 282 5.40 -43.42 12.39
CA CYS A 282 6.21 -44.33 11.59
C CYS A 282 5.53 -44.76 10.28
N GLU A 283 4.19 -44.69 10.22
CA GLU A 283 3.41 -45.00 9.01
C GLU A 283 3.58 -43.92 7.91
N LEU A 284 4.06 -42.73 8.28
CA LEU A 284 4.38 -41.64 7.35
C LEU A 284 5.70 -41.82 6.61
N LYS A 285 6.43 -42.92 6.88
CA LYS A 285 7.68 -43.31 6.20
C LYS A 285 8.74 -42.20 6.15
N GLY A 286 8.91 -41.50 7.28
CA GLY A 286 9.88 -40.42 7.44
C GLY A 286 9.39 -39.00 7.09
N LYS A 287 8.18 -38.84 6.55
CA LYS A 287 7.59 -37.53 6.24
C LYS A 287 6.86 -36.98 7.45
N LEU A 288 7.56 -36.26 8.29
CA LEU A 288 7.03 -35.76 9.56
C LEU A 288 6.54 -34.32 9.44
N PRO A 289 5.33 -34.00 9.99
CA PRO A 289 4.81 -32.63 10.03
C PRO A 289 5.42 -31.86 11.22
N PHE A 290 5.95 -30.69 10.95
CA PHE A 290 6.45 -29.75 11.95
C PHE A 290 5.68 -28.43 11.87
N GLU A 291 5.62 -27.73 13.00
CA GLU A 291 5.16 -26.36 13.08
C GLU A 291 6.31 -25.48 13.56
N LEU A 292 6.52 -24.36 12.88
CA LEU A 292 7.53 -23.37 13.20
C LEU A 292 6.85 -22.07 13.63
N MET A 293 7.28 -21.53 14.75
CA MET A 293 6.78 -20.26 15.28
C MET A 293 7.97 -19.33 15.53
N GLY A 294 7.92 -18.13 14.97
CA GLY A 294 8.98 -17.12 15.19
C GLY A 294 9.14 -16.81 16.67
N SER A 295 10.35 -16.80 17.17
CA SER A 295 10.64 -16.57 18.60
C SER A 295 11.61 -15.39 18.81
N ASN A 296 12.50 -15.11 17.86
CA ASN A 296 13.38 -13.95 17.90
C ASN A 296 13.76 -13.47 16.51
N VAL A 297 13.96 -12.15 16.39
CA VAL A 297 14.47 -11.51 15.17
C VAL A 297 15.47 -10.44 15.58
N VAL A 298 16.67 -10.51 15.02
CA VAL A 298 17.76 -9.56 15.28
C VAL A 298 18.35 -9.09 13.96
N ASN A 299 18.39 -7.78 13.74
CA ASN A 299 19.11 -7.20 12.62
C ASN A 299 19.93 -5.99 13.09
N ASN A 300 21.08 -5.75 12.49
CA ASN A 300 22.01 -4.66 12.87
C ASN A 300 22.30 -4.60 14.38
N GLY A 301 22.38 -5.76 15.05
CA GLY A 301 22.61 -5.86 16.50
C GLY A 301 21.41 -5.50 17.38
N GLN A 302 20.24 -5.26 16.80
CA GLN A 302 19.03 -4.86 17.52
C GLN A 302 17.92 -5.91 17.37
N VAL A 303 17.16 -6.14 18.44
CA VAL A 303 15.94 -6.94 18.38
C VAL A 303 14.85 -6.17 17.63
N LEU A 304 14.17 -6.85 16.69
CA LEU A 304 13.08 -6.28 15.91
C LEU A 304 11.73 -6.85 16.38
N PRO A 305 11.07 -6.20 17.36
CA PRO A 305 9.83 -6.73 17.95
C PRO A 305 8.72 -6.88 16.92
N TYR A 306 8.61 -5.94 15.98
CA TYR A 306 7.55 -5.95 14.97
C TYR A 306 7.61 -7.16 14.02
N PHE A 307 8.83 -7.63 13.64
CA PHE A 307 8.98 -8.86 12.88
C PHE A 307 8.85 -10.11 13.75
N ARG A 308 9.46 -10.10 14.96
CA ARG A 308 9.31 -11.20 15.90
C ARG A 308 7.84 -11.51 16.19
N ASP A 309 7.06 -10.47 16.55
CA ASP A 309 5.66 -10.64 16.95
C ASP A 309 4.76 -10.98 15.75
N ALA A 310 5.16 -10.55 14.55
CA ALA A 310 4.46 -10.93 13.33
C ALA A 310 4.72 -12.40 12.96
N LEU A 311 5.96 -12.87 13.05
CA LEU A 311 6.31 -14.28 12.82
C LEU A 311 5.78 -15.21 13.92
N ALA A 312 5.66 -14.71 15.16
CA ALA A 312 5.08 -15.46 16.27
C ALA A 312 3.55 -15.59 16.19
N ALA A 313 2.88 -14.68 15.47
CA ALA A 313 1.43 -14.70 15.31
C ALA A 313 0.94 -15.77 14.34
N THR A 314 1.84 -16.42 13.60
CA THR A 314 1.53 -17.37 12.55
C THR A 314 2.36 -18.65 12.73
N ASN A 315 1.70 -19.79 12.86
CA ASN A 315 2.37 -21.09 12.81
C ASN A 315 2.63 -21.46 11.34
N GLN A 316 3.88 -21.74 11.01
CA GLN A 316 4.24 -22.24 9.69
C GLN A 316 4.26 -23.76 9.74
N SER A 317 3.34 -24.42 9.04
CA SER A 317 3.31 -25.88 8.94
C SER A 317 4.16 -26.34 7.77
N VAL A 318 5.10 -27.25 8.01
CA VAL A 318 5.98 -27.84 7.00
C VAL A 318 6.13 -29.33 7.21
N THR A 319 6.10 -30.09 6.13
CA THR A 319 6.43 -31.52 6.15
C THR A 319 7.88 -31.71 5.73
N ILE A 320 8.67 -32.37 6.58
CA ILE A 320 10.07 -32.67 6.31
C ILE A 320 10.21 -34.16 6.04
N ASP A 321 10.79 -34.55 4.90
CA ASP A 321 11.14 -35.93 4.60
C ASP A 321 12.52 -36.24 5.18
N LEU A 322 12.53 -36.97 6.27
CA LEU A 322 13.74 -37.39 6.99
C LEU A 322 14.25 -38.77 6.57
N SER A 323 13.60 -39.47 5.63
CA SER A 323 13.86 -40.83 5.29
C SER A 323 15.34 -41.06 4.90
N GLU A 324 15.85 -40.27 3.98
CA GLU A 324 17.23 -40.37 3.50
C GLU A 324 18.24 -39.91 4.57
N ALA A 325 17.95 -38.78 5.26
CA ALA A 325 18.84 -38.27 6.31
C ALA A 325 18.95 -39.22 7.49
N ALA A 326 17.88 -39.87 7.88
CA ALA A 326 17.84 -40.88 8.93
C ALA A 326 18.63 -42.14 8.53
N ALA A 327 18.47 -42.63 7.27
CA ALA A 327 19.21 -43.78 6.76
C ALA A 327 20.72 -43.55 6.77
N LYS A 328 21.17 -42.33 6.40
CA LYS A 328 22.62 -41.99 6.41
C LYS A 328 23.27 -42.06 7.79
N VAL A 329 22.50 -41.89 8.87
CA VAL A 329 22.97 -41.98 10.25
C VAL A 329 22.56 -43.29 10.95
N GLY A 330 22.03 -44.25 10.20
CA GLY A 330 21.68 -45.59 10.70
C GLY A 330 20.39 -45.61 11.55
N LEU A 331 19.53 -44.59 11.46
CA LEU A 331 18.25 -44.58 12.18
C LEU A 331 17.19 -45.31 11.36
N PRO A 332 16.43 -46.25 11.96
CA PRO A 332 15.39 -46.98 11.26
C PRO A 332 14.17 -46.07 11.00
N VAL A 333 13.60 -46.17 9.81
CA VAL A 333 12.37 -45.51 9.39
C VAL A 333 11.30 -46.60 9.15
N MET A 334 10.87 -47.26 10.21
CA MET A 334 9.89 -48.33 10.16
C MET A 334 9.16 -48.47 11.49
N CYS A 335 7.91 -48.92 11.48
CA CYS A 335 7.20 -49.22 12.70
C CYS A 335 7.80 -50.45 13.41
N ILE A 336 8.27 -50.22 14.62
CA ILE A 336 8.76 -51.33 15.49
C ILE A 336 7.58 -51.74 16.38
N THR A 337 7.21 -53.01 16.27
CA THR A 337 6.25 -53.65 17.22
C THR A 337 7.06 -54.03 18.46
N LEU A 338 6.86 -53.33 19.54
CA LEU A 338 7.35 -53.78 20.85
C LEU A 338 6.48 -54.96 21.24
N PHE A 339 7.06 -56.16 21.30
CA PHE A 339 6.42 -57.38 21.83
C PHE A 339 6.36 -57.32 23.33
#